data_e75b321ead54c7042273ece40d39ac4b
#
_entry.id   e75b321ead54c7042273ece40d39ac4b
#
_cell.length_a   1.000
_cell.length_b   1.000
_cell.length_c   1.000
_cell.angle_alpha   90.00
_cell.angle_beta   90.00
_cell.angle_gamma   90.00
#
_symmetry.space_group_name_H-M   'P 1'
#
loop_
_entity.id
_entity.type
_entity.pdbx_description
1 polymer ?
#
loop_
_entity_poly.entity_id
_entity_poly.type
_entity_poly.pdbx_seq_one_letter_code
_entity_poly.pdbx_strand_id
1 'polypeptide(L)'
;SYILNATKDLYIDFINEIQKQFKQQDYLAFDDDYDPKPLINRYKNCLHYVDDLIGKIISQLDKKNKLENTIIIITSDHGQEFNDSKKGYWQHGGNFSKYQINTPFILYDFNKAPKKYNHLTLHYDIAPTIMNSYLGVSNSPKDYSSGKSLFDTSKRDFFICGYNQKFAIVETNRITNIYTSGLLDVVDNNLNVLDEEPNS
;
A
#
# COMPACT_ATOMS: atom_id res chain seq x y z
N SER A 1 0.11 -14.35 23.32
CA SER A 1 0.89 -13.25 23.94
C SER A 1 2.40 -13.29 23.60
N TYR A 2 2.97 -14.43 23.25
CA TYR A 2 4.41 -14.57 22.90
C TYR A 2 4.79 -13.95 21.53
N ILE A 3 3.90 -14.00 20.54
CA ILE A 3 4.12 -13.40 19.20
C ILE A 3 4.08 -11.87 19.29
N LEU A 4 3.17 -11.32 20.08
CA LEU A 4 3.05 -9.88 20.32
C LEU A 4 4.27 -9.28 21.02
N ASN A 5 4.91 -10.00 21.95
CA ASN A 5 6.10 -9.50 22.63
C ASN A 5 7.37 -9.58 21.76
N ALA A 6 7.55 -10.67 20.99
CA ALA A 6 8.68 -10.78 20.07
C ALA A 6 8.61 -9.77 18.92
N THR A 7 7.40 -9.45 18.43
CA THR A 7 7.19 -8.41 17.43
C THR A 7 7.37 -7.00 18.00
N LYS A 8 7.05 -6.77 19.27
CA LYS A 8 7.23 -5.48 19.93
C LYS A 8 8.70 -5.12 20.09
N ASP A 9 9.51 -6.05 20.54
CA ASP A 9 10.94 -5.82 20.74
C ASP A 9 11.66 -5.62 19.40
N LEU A 10 11.33 -6.43 18.39
CA LEU A 10 11.82 -6.25 17.02
C LEU A 10 11.37 -4.91 16.40
N TYR A 11 10.15 -4.46 16.69
CA TYR A 11 9.64 -3.17 16.22
C TYR A 11 10.36 -2.00 16.89
N ILE A 12 10.63 -2.08 18.19
CA ILE A 12 11.37 -1.04 18.92
C ILE A 12 12.81 -0.96 18.42
N ASP A 13 13.47 -2.09 18.21
CA ASP A 13 14.82 -2.14 17.66
C ASP A 13 14.87 -1.58 16.25
N PHE A 14 13.87 -1.87 15.43
CA PHE A 14 13.69 -1.30 14.10
C PHE A 14 13.55 0.22 14.11
N ILE A 15 12.66 0.75 14.97
CA ILE A 15 12.47 2.22 15.07
C ILE A 15 13.75 2.89 15.61
N ASN A 16 14.41 2.31 16.60
CA ASN A 16 15.65 2.85 17.14
C ASN A 16 16.78 2.87 16.11
N GLU A 17 16.90 1.82 15.28
CA GLU A 17 17.93 1.74 14.24
C GLU A 17 17.63 2.71 13.10
N ILE A 18 16.37 2.83 12.68
CA ILE A 18 15.94 3.85 11.72
C ILE A 18 16.24 5.24 12.25
N GLN A 19 15.89 5.56 13.48
CA GLN A 19 16.13 6.88 14.06
C GLN A 19 17.61 7.23 14.14
N LYS A 20 18.49 6.25 14.35
CA LYS A 20 19.96 6.46 14.31
C LYS A 20 20.48 6.74 12.90
N GLN A 21 19.90 6.16 11.87
CA GLN A 21 20.34 6.28 10.48
C GLN A 21 19.71 7.46 9.75
N PHE A 22 18.53 7.92 10.18
CA PHE A 22 17.81 9.03 9.57
C PHE A 22 18.00 10.32 10.36
N LYS A 23 18.95 11.16 9.94
CA LYS A 23 18.78 12.60 10.17
C LYS A 23 17.51 13.01 9.43
N GLN A 24 16.60 13.64 10.16
CA GLN A 24 15.37 14.20 9.58
C GLN A 24 15.78 15.10 8.40
N GLN A 25 15.37 14.72 7.22
CA GLN A 25 15.64 15.48 6.02
C GLN A 25 14.41 16.33 5.72
N ASP A 26 14.59 17.62 5.53
CA ASP A 26 13.51 18.52 5.13
C ASP A 26 13.20 18.30 3.65
N TYR A 27 12.19 17.48 3.38
CA TYR A 27 11.75 17.14 2.03
C TYR A 27 11.08 18.31 1.30
N LEU A 28 10.73 19.37 2.02
CA LEU A 28 10.18 20.60 1.44
C LEU A 28 11.26 21.46 0.73
N ALA A 29 12.53 21.09 0.92
CA ALA A 29 13.68 21.79 0.33
C ALA A 29 14.18 21.20 -1.00
N PHE A 30 13.52 20.15 -1.53
CA PHE A 30 13.91 19.59 -2.82
C PHE A 30 13.32 20.41 -3.97
N ASP A 31 14.17 20.90 -4.83
CA ASP A 31 13.81 21.46 -6.12
C ASP A 31 13.56 20.35 -7.16
N ASP A 32 13.05 20.74 -8.32
CA ASP A 32 12.72 19.81 -9.39
C ASP A 32 13.93 19.11 -10.00
N ASP A 33 15.14 19.70 -9.83
CA ASP A 33 16.40 19.20 -10.37
C ASP A 33 17.17 18.32 -9.38
N TYR A 34 16.64 18.13 -8.17
CA TYR A 34 17.29 17.29 -7.16
C TYR A 34 17.47 15.84 -7.66
N ASP A 35 18.66 15.29 -7.54
CA ASP A 35 18.93 13.89 -7.89
C ASP A 35 18.25 12.94 -6.88
N PRO A 36 17.25 12.14 -7.30
CA PRO A 36 16.53 11.25 -6.38
C PRO A 36 17.36 10.04 -5.91
N LYS A 37 18.51 9.74 -6.55
CA LYS A 37 19.29 8.54 -6.24
C LYS A 37 19.67 8.37 -4.78
N PRO A 38 20.14 9.39 -4.05
CA PRO A 38 20.45 9.23 -2.63
C PRO A 38 19.25 8.80 -1.79
N LEU A 39 18.06 9.36 -2.08
CA LEU A 39 16.82 9.00 -1.39
C LEU A 39 16.35 7.58 -1.75
N ILE A 40 16.38 7.24 -3.04
CA ILE A 40 16.04 5.90 -3.52
C ILE A 40 16.97 4.85 -2.89
N ASN A 41 18.28 5.13 -2.77
CA ASN A 41 19.21 4.21 -2.14
C ASN A 41 18.92 4.01 -0.65
N ARG A 42 18.58 5.09 0.06
CA ARG A 42 18.13 4.98 1.46
C ARG A 42 16.87 4.14 1.59
N TYR A 43 15.87 4.41 0.75
CA TYR A 43 14.63 3.64 0.71
C TYR A 43 14.89 2.16 0.45
N LYS A 44 15.75 1.83 -0.53
CA LYS A 44 16.14 0.44 -0.80
C LYS A 44 16.84 -0.23 0.39
N ASN A 45 17.69 0.50 1.12
CA ASN A 45 18.34 -0.03 2.32
C ASN A 45 17.30 -0.34 3.42
N CYS A 46 16.28 0.52 3.58
CA CYS A 46 15.18 0.25 4.50
C CYS A 46 14.37 -0.99 4.07
N LEU A 47 14.08 -1.12 2.78
CA LEU A 47 13.39 -2.30 2.25
C LEU A 47 14.19 -3.58 2.49
N HIS A 48 15.50 -3.55 2.29
CA HIS A 48 16.38 -4.68 2.55
C HIS A 48 16.34 -5.10 4.03
N TYR A 49 16.32 -4.13 4.94
CA TYR A 49 16.19 -4.41 6.37
C TYR A 49 14.82 -5.01 6.72
N VAL A 50 13.75 -4.48 6.14
CA VAL A 50 12.38 -5.03 6.34
C VAL A 50 12.28 -6.46 5.80
N ASP A 51 12.89 -6.74 4.64
CA ASP A 51 12.95 -8.08 4.05
C ASP A 51 13.65 -9.09 4.98
N ASP A 52 14.78 -8.69 5.58
CA ASP A 52 15.49 -9.51 6.58
C ASP A 52 14.62 -9.80 7.82
N LEU A 53 13.86 -8.80 8.29
CA LEU A 53 12.92 -9.00 9.41
C LEU A 53 11.79 -9.98 9.04
N ILE A 54 11.21 -9.85 7.87
CA ILE A 54 10.18 -10.76 7.36
C ILE A 54 10.75 -12.18 7.30
N GLY A 55 11.97 -12.35 6.77
CA GLY A 55 12.66 -13.63 6.74
C GLY A 55 12.85 -14.24 8.13
N LYS A 56 13.20 -13.43 9.13
CA LYS A 56 13.33 -13.88 10.54
C LYS A 56 11.98 -14.32 11.11
N ILE A 57 10.89 -13.58 10.83
CA ILE A 57 9.54 -13.96 11.29
C ILE A 57 9.13 -15.30 10.69
N ILE A 58 9.28 -15.48 9.37
CA ILE A 58 8.94 -16.71 8.67
C ILE A 58 9.75 -17.87 9.24
N SER A 59 11.06 -17.69 9.43
CA SER A 59 11.93 -18.72 10.04
C SER A 59 11.50 -19.10 11.44
N GLN A 60 11.03 -18.17 12.27
CA GLN A 60 10.51 -18.47 13.62
C GLN A 60 9.18 -19.23 13.57
N LEU A 61 8.29 -18.91 12.63
CA LEU A 61 7.05 -19.66 12.43
C LEU A 61 7.34 -21.10 12.02
N ASP A 62 8.27 -21.29 11.09
CA ASP A 62 8.71 -22.61 10.62
C ASP A 62 9.31 -23.45 11.75
N LYS A 63 10.30 -22.92 12.48
CA LYS A 63 10.92 -23.58 13.64
C LYS A 63 9.92 -24.00 14.73
N LYS A 64 8.79 -23.30 14.83
CA LYS A 64 7.71 -23.59 15.78
C LYS A 64 6.61 -24.48 15.20
N ASN A 65 6.78 -24.99 13.98
CA ASN A 65 5.75 -25.75 13.22
C ASN A 65 4.41 -25.00 13.15
N LYS A 66 4.46 -23.68 12.92
CA LYS A 66 3.27 -22.82 12.81
C LYS A 66 3.02 -22.30 11.40
N LEU A 67 4.01 -22.43 10.51
CA LEU A 67 3.95 -21.86 9.17
C LEU A 67 2.77 -22.43 8.35
N GLU A 68 2.52 -23.73 8.46
CA GLU A 68 1.41 -24.43 7.76
C GLU A 68 0.02 -23.94 8.18
N ASN A 69 -0.10 -23.41 9.40
CA ASN A 69 -1.36 -22.91 9.97
C ASN A 69 -1.38 -21.37 10.07
N THR A 70 -0.55 -20.70 9.28
CA THR A 70 -0.44 -19.24 9.32
C THR A 70 -0.62 -18.67 7.92
N ILE A 71 -1.54 -17.72 7.79
CA ILE A 71 -1.63 -16.87 6.60
C ILE A 71 -0.75 -15.64 6.83
N ILE A 72 0.13 -15.35 5.87
CA ILE A 72 1.01 -14.18 5.93
C ILE A 72 0.61 -13.22 4.82
N ILE A 73 0.33 -11.97 5.19
CA ILE A 73 0.10 -10.89 4.23
C ILE A 73 1.25 -9.90 4.36
N ILE A 74 1.90 -9.62 3.23
CA ILE A 74 2.96 -8.63 3.11
C ILE A 74 2.46 -7.55 2.15
N THR A 75 2.34 -6.34 2.65
CA THR A 75 1.90 -5.18 1.87
C THR A 75 2.46 -3.91 2.52
N SER A 76 2.23 -2.76 1.90
CA SER A 76 2.45 -1.44 2.49
C SER A 76 1.12 -0.67 2.55
N ASP A 77 1.05 0.35 3.37
CA ASP A 77 -0.12 1.22 3.52
C ASP A 77 -0.29 2.15 2.30
N HIS A 78 0.82 2.61 1.70
CA HIS A 78 0.85 3.46 0.52
C HIS A 78 2.13 3.23 -0.29
N GLY A 79 2.23 3.85 -1.45
CA GLY A 79 3.43 3.91 -2.26
C GLY A 79 4.35 5.06 -1.84
N GLN A 80 5.45 5.24 -2.56
CA GLN A 80 6.45 6.29 -2.30
C GLN A 80 6.91 6.87 -3.64
N GLU A 81 6.81 8.18 -3.79
CA GLU A 81 7.22 8.92 -4.99
C GLU A 81 8.54 9.67 -4.75
N PHE A 82 9.42 9.63 -5.73
CA PHE A 82 10.72 10.30 -5.76
C PHE A 82 10.81 11.25 -6.97
N ASN A 83 9.80 12.08 -7.15
CA ASN A 83 9.60 12.91 -8.33
C ASN A 83 9.53 12.09 -9.63
N ASP A 84 8.98 10.85 -9.54
CA ASP A 84 8.86 9.95 -10.69
C ASP A 84 7.93 10.52 -11.77
N SER A 85 6.91 11.26 -11.36
CA SER A 85 5.98 11.96 -12.26
C SER A 85 6.59 13.20 -12.92
N LYS A 86 7.76 13.69 -12.45
CA LYS A 86 8.38 14.96 -12.87
C LYS A 86 7.47 16.18 -12.66
N LYS A 87 6.65 16.14 -11.59
CA LYS A 87 5.72 17.21 -11.20
C LYS A 87 6.06 17.82 -9.83
N GLY A 88 7.29 17.62 -9.34
CA GLY A 88 7.74 18.14 -8.05
C GLY A 88 7.18 17.38 -6.85
N TYR A 89 6.63 16.17 -7.02
CA TYR A 89 6.11 15.37 -5.91
C TYR A 89 7.16 14.46 -5.31
N TRP A 90 7.36 14.61 -4.02
CA TRP A 90 8.26 13.82 -3.19
C TRP A 90 7.48 13.17 -2.05
N GLN A 91 7.78 11.92 -1.70
CA GLN A 91 7.15 11.14 -0.64
C GLN A 91 5.77 10.57 -1.02
N HIS A 92 4.75 10.83 -0.19
CA HIS A 92 3.37 10.33 -0.32
C HIS A 92 2.38 11.39 0.17
N GLY A 93 1.10 11.20 -0.13
CA GLY A 93 0.03 12.10 0.32
C GLY A 93 -0.08 13.42 -0.44
N GLY A 94 0.67 13.58 -1.54
CA GLY A 94 0.58 14.77 -2.39
C GLY A 94 -0.40 14.62 -3.54
N ASN A 95 -0.55 13.40 -4.05
CA ASN A 95 -1.41 13.07 -5.18
C ASN A 95 -1.89 11.62 -5.13
N PHE A 96 -2.69 11.21 -6.11
CA PHE A 96 -3.20 9.85 -6.23
C PHE A 96 -2.67 9.11 -7.47
N SER A 97 -1.45 9.45 -7.91
CA SER A 97 -0.77 8.72 -8.97
C SER A 97 -0.39 7.30 -8.55
N LYS A 98 -0.13 6.46 -9.54
CA LYS A 98 0.34 5.09 -9.31
C LYS A 98 1.57 5.00 -8.39
N TYR A 99 2.39 6.04 -8.33
CA TYR A 99 3.59 6.07 -7.49
C TYR A 99 3.26 6.16 -6.00
N GLN A 100 2.13 6.79 -5.66
CA GLN A 100 1.73 6.98 -4.27
C GLN A 100 0.64 6.00 -3.80
N ILE A 101 -0.16 5.45 -4.71
CA ILE A 101 -1.27 4.56 -4.34
C ILE A 101 -1.05 3.07 -4.66
N ASN A 102 -0.11 2.72 -5.55
CA ASN A 102 0.18 1.32 -5.80
C ASN A 102 1.11 0.75 -4.73
N THR A 103 0.68 -0.36 -4.16
CA THR A 103 1.42 -1.09 -3.12
C THR A 103 1.70 -2.51 -3.56
N PRO A 104 2.82 -3.11 -3.12
CA PRO A 104 3.03 -4.54 -3.29
C PRO A 104 1.99 -5.30 -2.47
N PHE A 105 1.55 -6.46 -2.95
CA PHE A 105 0.67 -7.33 -2.19
C PHE A 105 1.07 -8.80 -2.39
N ILE A 106 1.42 -9.46 -1.29
CA ILE A 106 1.75 -10.88 -1.25
C ILE A 106 0.86 -11.53 -0.18
N LEU A 107 0.14 -12.57 -0.56
CA LEU A 107 -0.56 -13.44 0.36
C LEU A 107 0.09 -14.83 0.29
N TYR A 108 0.69 -15.24 1.41
CA TYR A 108 1.23 -16.58 1.57
C TYR A 108 0.21 -17.46 2.30
N ASP A 109 -0.07 -18.60 1.69
CA ASP A 109 -0.89 -19.67 2.23
C ASP A 109 -0.20 -21.00 1.90
N PHE A 110 0.28 -21.71 2.91
CA PHE A 110 1.00 -22.98 2.75
C PHE A 110 0.21 -24.00 1.91
N ASN A 111 -1.11 -23.96 2.04
CA ASN A 111 -2.00 -24.93 1.36
C ASN A 111 -2.34 -24.55 -0.09
N LYS A 112 -1.77 -23.46 -0.60
CA LYS A 112 -2.03 -23.00 -1.98
C LYS A 112 -0.76 -22.99 -2.82
N ALA A 113 -0.89 -23.45 -4.05
CA ALA A 113 0.19 -23.32 -5.04
C ALA A 113 0.44 -21.83 -5.36
N PRO A 114 1.69 -21.43 -5.61
CA PRO A 114 2.01 -20.06 -6.02
C PRO A 114 1.25 -19.66 -7.27
N LYS A 115 0.63 -18.48 -7.24
CA LYS A 115 -0.09 -17.92 -8.39
C LYS A 115 0.04 -16.39 -8.41
N LYS A 116 0.24 -15.83 -9.60
CA LYS A 116 0.21 -14.39 -9.82
C LYS A 116 -1.16 -13.98 -10.34
N TYR A 117 -1.73 -12.95 -9.70
CA TYR A 117 -2.96 -12.30 -10.12
C TYR A 117 -2.63 -10.93 -10.71
N ASN A 118 -3.28 -10.56 -11.82
CA ASN A 118 -3.02 -9.30 -12.54
C ASN A 118 -4.23 -8.35 -12.53
N HIS A 119 -5.31 -8.72 -11.84
CA HIS A 119 -6.46 -7.84 -11.70
C HIS A 119 -6.26 -6.83 -10.57
N LEU A 120 -6.99 -5.73 -10.61
CA LEU A 120 -6.97 -4.70 -9.58
C LEU A 120 -7.52 -5.23 -8.26
N THR A 121 -6.71 -5.13 -7.21
CA THR A 121 -7.09 -5.42 -5.82
C THR A 121 -6.87 -4.18 -4.95
N LEU A 122 -7.56 -4.11 -3.82
CA LEU A 122 -7.54 -2.97 -2.92
C LEU A 122 -7.39 -3.45 -1.47
N HIS A 123 -6.89 -2.59 -0.58
CA HIS A 123 -6.71 -2.94 0.83
C HIS A 123 -8.03 -3.36 1.50
N TYR A 124 -9.15 -2.78 1.15
CA TYR A 124 -10.45 -3.19 1.69
C TYR A 124 -10.97 -4.54 1.15
N ASP A 125 -10.24 -5.17 0.23
CA ASP A 125 -10.49 -6.56 -0.21
C ASP A 125 -9.88 -7.59 0.76
N ILE A 126 -8.98 -7.18 1.65
CA ILE A 126 -8.33 -8.06 2.63
C ILE A 126 -9.36 -8.65 3.57
N ALA A 127 -10.19 -7.81 4.19
CA ALA A 127 -11.19 -8.26 5.16
C ALA A 127 -12.17 -9.29 4.57
N PRO A 128 -12.83 -9.06 3.42
CA PRO A 128 -13.69 -10.06 2.79
C PRO A 128 -12.96 -11.37 2.50
N THR A 129 -11.72 -11.30 2.05
CA THR A 129 -10.93 -12.50 1.75
C THR A 129 -10.66 -13.32 3.00
N ILE A 130 -10.19 -12.69 4.08
CA ILE A 130 -9.90 -13.40 5.33
C ILE A 130 -11.17 -13.95 5.95
N MET A 131 -12.21 -13.16 6.03
CA MET A 131 -13.49 -13.56 6.67
C MET A 131 -14.13 -14.75 5.95
N ASN A 132 -14.27 -14.69 4.62
CA ASN A 132 -14.94 -15.75 3.89
C ASN A 132 -14.03 -16.96 3.61
N SER A 133 -12.77 -16.74 3.19
CA SER A 133 -11.92 -17.83 2.71
C SER A 133 -11.19 -18.58 3.82
N TYR A 134 -10.99 -17.95 4.99
CA TYR A 134 -10.19 -18.53 6.08
C TYR A 134 -10.94 -18.67 7.41
N LEU A 135 -11.90 -17.80 7.69
CA LEU A 135 -12.66 -17.85 8.95
C LEU A 135 -14.07 -18.44 8.79
N GLY A 136 -14.46 -18.82 7.57
CA GLY A 136 -15.74 -19.46 7.29
C GLY A 136 -16.96 -18.57 7.51
N VAL A 137 -16.80 -17.25 7.49
CA VAL A 137 -17.91 -16.31 7.61
C VAL A 137 -18.77 -16.36 6.35
N SER A 138 -20.06 -16.62 6.51
CA SER A 138 -21.02 -16.77 5.42
C SER A 138 -21.79 -15.49 5.06
N ASN A 139 -21.65 -14.43 5.86
CA ASN A 139 -22.25 -13.14 5.56
C ASN A 139 -21.76 -12.58 4.23
N SER A 140 -22.61 -11.82 3.56
CA SER A 140 -22.22 -11.10 2.36
C SER A 140 -21.09 -10.11 2.68
N PRO A 141 -20.00 -10.03 1.90
CA PRO A 141 -19.00 -8.99 2.07
C PRO A 141 -19.58 -7.57 2.15
N LYS A 142 -20.67 -7.30 1.43
CA LYS A 142 -21.35 -5.99 1.43
C LYS A 142 -21.89 -5.57 2.80
N ASP A 143 -22.07 -6.50 3.73
CA ASP A 143 -22.60 -6.20 5.06
C ASP A 143 -21.53 -5.52 5.96
N TYR A 144 -20.24 -5.65 5.61
CA TYR A 144 -19.13 -5.15 6.44
C TYR A 144 -17.95 -4.53 5.69
N SER A 145 -17.95 -4.56 4.35
CA SER A 145 -16.85 -4.01 3.53
C SER A 145 -17.37 -3.53 2.17
N SER A 146 -16.74 -2.49 1.64
CA SER A 146 -16.87 -2.10 0.23
C SER A 146 -16.01 -2.97 -0.71
N GLY A 147 -15.24 -3.89 -0.15
CA GLY A 147 -14.35 -4.79 -0.88
C GLY A 147 -15.04 -6.04 -1.39
N LYS A 148 -14.27 -6.81 -2.12
CA LYS A 148 -14.59 -8.15 -2.59
C LYS A 148 -13.42 -9.09 -2.31
N SER A 149 -13.59 -10.39 -2.48
CA SER A 149 -12.46 -11.30 -2.32
C SER A 149 -11.29 -10.92 -3.24
N LEU A 150 -10.06 -11.00 -2.73
CA LEU A 150 -8.82 -10.88 -3.53
C LEU A 150 -8.75 -11.92 -4.66
N PHE A 151 -9.53 -12.99 -4.57
CA PHE A 151 -9.60 -14.04 -5.60
C PHE A 151 -10.70 -13.79 -6.64
N ASP A 152 -11.54 -12.78 -6.44
CA ASP A 152 -12.57 -12.36 -7.38
C ASP A 152 -11.95 -11.50 -8.49
N THR A 153 -11.85 -12.06 -9.69
CA THR A 153 -11.26 -11.44 -10.87
C THR A 153 -12.24 -10.57 -11.66
N SER A 154 -13.48 -10.36 -11.18
CA SER A 154 -14.41 -9.46 -11.84
C SER A 154 -13.83 -8.05 -11.97
N LYS A 155 -14.14 -7.39 -13.09
CA LYS A 155 -13.62 -6.04 -13.36
C LYS A 155 -14.13 -5.05 -12.31
N ARG A 156 -13.28 -4.12 -11.94
CA ARG A 156 -13.60 -2.97 -11.13
C ARG A 156 -13.37 -1.72 -11.98
N ASP A 157 -14.40 -0.91 -12.12
CA ASP A 157 -14.33 0.27 -13.01
C ASP A 157 -13.66 1.46 -12.32
N PHE A 158 -13.82 1.58 -10.99
CA PHE A 158 -13.20 2.63 -10.20
C PHE A 158 -12.93 2.14 -8.77
N PHE A 159 -12.16 2.92 -8.04
CA PHE A 159 -12.04 2.81 -6.58
C PHE A 159 -11.88 4.19 -5.96
N ILE A 160 -12.10 4.26 -4.64
CA ILE A 160 -11.97 5.48 -3.87
C ILE A 160 -10.77 5.34 -2.94
N CYS A 161 -9.95 6.37 -2.89
CA CYS A 161 -8.90 6.51 -1.91
C CYS A 161 -8.92 7.93 -1.34
N GLY A 162 -8.22 8.14 -0.23
CA GLY A 162 -8.21 9.44 0.42
C GLY A 162 -6.95 9.69 1.23
N TYR A 163 -6.62 10.96 1.38
CA TYR A 163 -5.54 11.44 2.23
C TYR A 163 -5.89 12.81 2.81
N ASN A 164 -5.81 12.93 4.13
CA ASN A 164 -6.18 14.16 4.86
C ASN A 164 -7.59 14.66 4.47
N GLN A 165 -7.65 15.82 3.85
CA GLN A 165 -8.89 16.49 3.45
C GLN A 165 -9.17 16.35 1.94
N LYS A 166 -8.62 15.35 1.29
CA LYS A 166 -8.73 15.12 -0.13
C LYS A 166 -9.09 13.66 -0.40
N PHE A 167 -10.06 13.44 -1.27
CA PHE A 167 -10.44 12.12 -1.77
C PHE A 167 -10.23 12.06 -3.26
N ALA A 168 -10.14 10.86 -3.80
CA ALA A 168 -10.11 10.66 -5.24
C ALA A 168 -10.98 9.46 -5.66
N ILE A 169 -11.66 9.63 -6.78
CA ILE A 169 -12.21 8.53 -7.56
C ILE A 169 -11.18 8.23 -8.64
N VAL A 170 -10.61 7.04 -8.57
CA VAL A 170 -9.57 6.59 -9.51
C VAL A 170 -10.17 5.60 -10.48
N GLU A 171 -10.17 5.98 -11.75
CA GLU A 171 -10.66 5.20 -12.89
C GLU A 171 -9.48 4.75 -13.77
N THR A 172 -9.74 3.98 -14.81
CA THR A 172 -8.69 3.45 -15.68
C THR A 172 -7.80 4.54 -16.32
N ASN A 173 -8.38 5.67 -16.70
CA ASN A 173 -7.69 6.70 -17.49
C ASN A 173 -7.70 8.09 -16.83
N ARG A 174 -8.36 8.23 -15.67
CA ARG A 174 -8.47 9.54 -15.01
C ARG A 174 -8.58 9.39 -13.50
N ILE A 175 -8.28 10.48 -12.82
CA ILE A 175 -8.39 10.64 -11.38
C ILE A 175 -9.23 11.90 -11.13
N THR A 176 -10.39 11.75 -10.50
CA THR A 176 -11.21 12.88 -10.05
C THR A 176 -10.87 13.17 -8.61
N ASN A 177 -10.19 14.28 -8.36
CA ASN A 177 -9.88 14.75 -7.01
C ASN A 177 -11.07 15.52 -6.43
N ILE A 178 -11.40 15.23 -5.18
CA ILE A 178 -12.52 15.83 -4.44
C ILE A 178 -11.94 16.47 -3.18
N TYR A 179 -12.05 17.77 -3.07
CA TYR A 179 -11.57 18.53 -1.91
C TYR A 179 -12.71 18.76 -0.92
N THR A 180 -12.41 18.83 0.37
CA THR A 180 -13.42 19.14 1.40
C THR A 180 -14.04 20.53 1.24
N SER A 181 -13.41 21.42 0.49
CA SER A 181 -13.97 22.72 0.09
C SER A 181 -15.11 22.60 -0.93
N GLY A 182 -15.37 21.41 -1.47
CA GLY A 182 -16.33 21.18 -2.56
C GLY A 182 -15.74 21.40 -3.96
N LEU A 183 -14.46 21.78 -4.06
CA LEU A 183 -13.78 21.88 -5.35
C LEU A 183 -13.51 20.48 -5.89
N LEU A 184 -13.55 20.37 -7.23
CA LEU A 184 -13.20 19.18 -7.97
C LEU A 184 -12.15 19.55 -9.01
N ASP A 185 -11.21 18.65 -9.26
CA ASP A 185 -10.35 18.68 -10.42
C ASP A 185 -10.21 17.28 -11.04
N VAL A 186 -10.00 17.22 -12.34
CA VAL A 186 -9.81 15.95 -13.05
C VAL A 186 -8.44 15.96 -13.71
N VAL A 187 -7.69 14.89 -13.47
CA VAL A 187 -6.37 14.70 -14.06
C VAL A 187 -6.26 13.32 -14.73
N ASP A 188 -5.37 13.20 -15.68
CA ASP A 188 -4.98 11.89 -16.22
C ASP A 188 -4.05 11.12 -15.25
N ASN A 189 -3.68 9.90 -15.62
CA ASN A 189 -2.77 9.07 -14.81
C ASN A 189 -1.32 9.62 -14.73
N ASN A 190 -0.99 10.65 -15.47
CA ASN A 190 0.28 11.38 -15.44
C ASN A 190 0.15 12.73 -14.72
N LEU A 191 -0.99 12.96 -14.06
CA LEU A 191 -1.31 14.20 -13.33
C LEU A 191 -1.38 15.45 -14.24
N ASN A 192 -1.71 15.30 -15.52
CA ASN A 192 -2.04 16.42 -16.38
C ASN A 192 -3.52 16.75 -16.20
N VAL A 193 -3.83 18.04 -16.05
CA VAL A 193 -5.21 18.50 -15.92
C VAL A 193 -5.99 18.17 -17.19
N LEU A 194 -7.19 17.64 -17.02
CA LEU A 194 -8.15 17.38 -18.09
C LEU A 194 -9.25 18.45 -18.01
N ASP A 195 -9.55 19.08 -19.16
CA ASP A 195 -10.66 20.04 -19.28
C ASP A 195 -12.01 19.30 -19.41
N GLU A 196 -12.24 18.34 -18.53
CA GLU A 196 -13.47 17.54 -18.49
C GLU A 196 -14.23 17.82 -17.20
N GLU A 197 -15.56 17.99 -17.32
CA GLU A 197 -16.40 18.00 -16.12
C GLU A 197 -16.45 16.60 -15.49
N PRO A 198 -16.45 16.50 -14.15
CA PRO A 198 -16.63 15.22 -13.48
C PRO A 198 -17.97 14.61 -13.90
N ASN A 199 -18.01 13.32 -14.22
CA ASN A 199 -19.27 12.64 -14.51
C ASN A 199 -20.19 12.74 -13.28
N SER A 200 -21.40 13.25 -13.49
CA SER A 200 -22.48 13.33 -12.49
C SER A 200 -23.02 11.96 -12.12
#